data_146ff6693cb17776d5ccee0e02570faa
#
_entry.id   146ff6693cb17776d5ccee0e02570faa
#
_cell.length_a   1.000
_cell.length_b   1.000
_cell.length_c   1.000
_cell.angle_alpha   90.00
_cell.angle_beta   90.00
_cell.angle_gamma   90.00
#
_symmetry.space_group_name_H-M   'P 1'
#
loop_
_entity.id
_entity.type
_entity.pdbx_description
1 polymer ?
#
loop_
_entity_poly.entity_id
_entity_poly.type
_entity_poly.pdbx_seq_one_letter_code
_entity_poly.pdbx_strand_id
1 'polypeptide(L)'
;MSSSKLVRSSIIVSLILAVGYLVSFVKESIIANYFGVSADVDAYTIAITIPVVLFSIVTVSIRSVIVPIYSDLLYNMTKEVADGFISNTLCCVGVVILALIVIMELGAGFLTTFFAPGFDAATHDLSTSLLRITLPSILFTVINDVLVGLLNVHKRFIAPSCVVFFLNIGLILTIVFLHSQFGIVAGALGYIIGGGLSMFYILIISSGVYRFRFMLSFKDEFFKRTLKQ
;
A
#
# COMPACT_ATOMS: atom_id res chain seq x y z
N MET A 1 10.53 27.74 3.79
CA MET A 1 9.09 27.93 4.15
C MET A 1 9.04 28.73 5.42
N SER A 2 8.09 29.68 5.58
CA SER A 2 7.90 30.38 6.85
C SER A 2 7.35 29.38 7.90
N SER A 3 7.73 29.56 9.17
CA SER A 3 7.27 28.73 10.30
C SER A 3 5.75 28.58 10.34
N SER A 4 5.00 29.65 10.03
CA SER A 4 3.53 29.63 9.96
C SER A 4 2.95 28.67 8.91
N LYS A 5 3.60 28.52 7.75
CA LYS A 5 3.18 27.59 6.69
C LYS A 5 3.42 26.13 7.11
N LEU A 6 4.50 25.84 7.82
CA LEU A 6 4.78 24.50 8.35
C LEU A 6 3.74 24.10 9.40
N VAL A 7 3.47 24.96 10.37
CA VAL A 7 2.47 24.73 11.41
C VAL A 7 1.09 24.47 10.79
N ARG A 8 0.67 25.30 9.83
CA ARG A 8 -0.61 25.14 9.14
C ARG A 8 -0.68 23.78 8.39
N SER A 9 0.37 23.41 7.69
CA SER A 9 0.42 22.12 7.00
C SER A 9 0.35 20.94 7.97
N SER A 10 1.03 21.01 9.11
CA SER A 10 0.99 19.97 10.14
C SER A 10 -0.40 19.82 10.74
N ILE A 11 -1.09 20.92 11.04
CA ILE A 11 -2.48 20.88 11.55
C ILE A 11 -3.41 20.22 10.51
N ILE A 12 -3.30 20.61 9.23
CA ILE A 12 -4.13 20.03 8.17
C ILE A 12 -3.87 18.52 8.05
N VAL A 13 -2.60 18.10 8.04
CA VAL A 13 -2.23 16.68 7.98
C VAL A 13 -2.79 15.92 9.18
N SER A 14 -2.67 16.46 10.39
CA SER A 14 -3.23 15.84 11.61
C SER A 14 -4.74 15.68 11.55
N LEU A 15 -5.46 16.69 11.04
CA LEU A 15 -6.91 16.61 10.84
C LEU A 15 -7.30 15.56 9.81
N ILE A 16 -6.59 15.48 8.67
CA ILE A 16 -6.83 14.48 7.64
C ILE A 16 -6.60 13.07 8.21
N LEU A 17 -5.53 12.87 8.98
CA LEU A 17 -5.24 11.58 9.62
C LEU A 17 -6.34 11.22 10.64
N ALA A 18 -6.80 12.18 11.44
CA ALA A 18 -7.89 11.96 12.39
C ALA A 18 -9.18 11.53 11.67
N VAL A 19 -9.55 12.20 10.58
CA VAL A 19 -10.67 11.79 9.73
C VAL A 19 -10.43 10.41 9.12
N GLY A 20 -9.21 10.12 8.65
CA GLY A 20 -8.84 8.80 8.15
C GLY A 20 -9.03 7.68 9.17
N TYR A 21 -8.66 7.91 10.44
CA TYR A 21 -8.90 6.96 11.52
C TYR A 21 -10.40 6.80 11.85
N LEU A 22 -11.19 7.88 11.79
CA LEU A 22 -12.64 7.77 11.93
C LEU A 22 -13.26 6.92 10.81
N VAL A 23 -12.83 7.11 9.56
CA VAL A 23 -13.27 6.26 8.43
C VAL A 23 -12.84 4.81 8.62
N SER A 24 -11.64 4.56 9.15
CA SER A 24 -11.19 3.21 9.50
C SER A 24 -12.07 2.59 10.58
N PHE A 25 -12.46 3.34 11.61
CA PHE A 25 -13.39 2.89 12.64
C PHE A 25 -14.78 2.56 12.05
N VAL A 26 -15.30 3.41 11.17
CA VAL A 26 -16.56 3.14 10.44
C VAL A 26 -16.46 1.85 9.62
N LYS A 27 -15.34 1.62 8.95
CA LYS A 27 -15.07 0.37 8.21
C LYS A 27 -15.16 -0.85 9.13
N GLU A 28 -14.47 -0.83 10.29
CA GLU A 28 -14.53 -1.94 11.25
C GLU A 28 -15.94 -2.16 11.79
N SER A 29 -16.67 -1.07 12.06
CA SER A 29 -18.07 -1.14 12.50
C SER A 29 -18.99 -1.76 11.44
N ILE A 30 -18.75 -1.48 10.17
CA ILE A 30 -19.48 -2.07 9.05
C ILE A 30 -19.19 -3.58 8.94
N ILE A 31 -17.91 -3.98 9.04
CA ILE A 31 -17.52 -5.40 9.05
C ILE A 31 -18.21 -6.12 10.22
N ALA A 32 -18.15 -5.56 11.42
CA ALA A 32 -18.79 -6.13 12.59
C ALA A 32 -20.31 -6.22 12.44
N ASN A 33 -20.95 -5.25 11.81
CA ASN A 33 -22.39 -5.23 11.61
C ASN A 33 -22.87 -6.30 10.61
N TYR A 34 -22.15 -6.51 9.51
CA TYR A 34 -22.55 -7.45 8.46
C TYR A 34 -22.11 -8.88 8.75
N PHE A 35 -20.98 -9.10 9.38
CA PHE A 35 -20.35 -10.41 9.53
C PHE A 35 -20.24 -10.86 11.01
N GLY A 36 -20.41 -9.95 11.96
CA GLY A 36 -20.34 -10.26 13.39
C GLY A 36 -18.96 -10.77 13.83
N VAL A 37 -18.98 -11.61 14.87
CA VAL A 37 -17.81 -12.38 15.33
C VAL A 37 -17.96 -13.77 14.75
N SER A 38 -17.27 -14.06 13.66
CA SER A 38 -17.40 -15.31 12.90
C SER A 38 -16.05 -15.82 12.40
N ALA A 39 -15.97 -17.11 12.10
CA ALA A 39 -14.79 -17.72 11.47
C ALA A 39 -14.44 -17.06 10.12
N ASP A 40 -15.43 -16.52 9.40
CA ASP A 40 -15.22 -15.79 8.15
C ASP A 40 -14.43 -14.50 8.38
N VAL A 41 -14.72 -13.77 9.46
CA VAL A 41 -13.97 -12.55 9.84
C VAL A 41 -12.56 -12.88 10.27
N ASP A 42 -12.38 -14.01 10.99
CA ASP A 42 -11.05 -14.47 11.37
C ASP A 42 -10.22 -14.85 10.13
N ALA A 43 -10.82 -15.60 9.20
CA ALA A 43 -10.20 -15.94 7.92
C ALA A 43 -9.79 -14.70 7.12
N TYR A 44 -10.67 -13.70 7.04
CA TYR A 44 -10.42 -12.43 6.37
C TYR A 44 -9.29 -11.64 7.05
N THR A 45 -9.30 -11.58 8.38
CA THR A 45 -8.29 -10.85 9.16
C THR A 45 -6.90 -11.45 8.95
N ILE A 46 -6.76 -12.76 8.96
CA ILE A 46 -5.50 -13.45 8.67
C ILE A 46 -5.06 -13.18 7.22
N ALA A 47 -6.00 -13.26 6.26
CA ALA A 47 -5.71 -13.02 4.84
C ALA A 47 -5.16 -11.61 4.54
N ILE A 48 -5.56 -10.58 5.30
CA ILE A 48 -5.00 -9.23 5.16
C ILE A 48 -3.73 -9.06 5.99
N THR A 49 -3.65 -9.69 7.15
CA THR A 49 -2.51 -9.54 8.08
C THR A 49 -1.23 -10.11 7.48
N ILE A 50 -1.30 -11.26 6.81
CA ILE A 50 -0.12 -11.92 6.21
C ILE A 50 0.65 -10.97 5.28
N PRO A 51 0.05 -10.40 4.21
CA PRO A 51 0.76 -9.49 3.33
C PRO A 51 1.23 -8.21 4.06
N VAL A 52 0.43 -7.65 4.95
CA VAL A 52 0.80 -6.44 5.71
C VAL A 52 2.06 -6.69 6.56
N VAL A 53 2.11 -7.79 7.31
CA VAL A 53 3.26 -8.12 8.17
C VAL A 53 4.51 -8.39 7.34
N LEU A 54 4.41 -9.24 6.32
CA LEU A 54 5.56 -9.64 5.51
C LEU A 54 6.17 -8.46 4.73
N PHE A 55 5.34 -7.54 4.25
CA PHE A 55 5.81 -6.39 3.47
C PHE A 55 6.06 -5.12 4.28
N SER A 56 5.70 -5.09 5.57
CA SER A 56 5.94 -3.92 6.44
C SER A 56 7.42 -3.50 6.46
N ILE A 57 8.34 -4.46 6.53
CA ILE A 57 9.79 -4.21 6.51
C ILE A 57 10.22 -3.62 5.17
N VAL A 58 9.69 -4.17 4.07
CA VAL A 58 10.00 -3.70 2.70
C VAL A 58 9.54 -2.25 2.50
N THR A 59 8.31 -1.93 2.92
CA THR A 59 7.74 -0.57 2.75
C THR A 59 8.48 0.48 3.58
N VAL A 60 8.85 0.16 4.82
CA VAL A 60 9.67 1.05 5.66
C VAL A 60 11.06 1.27 5.05
N SER A 61 11.71 0.19 4.58
CA SER A 61 13.02 0.26 3.94
C SER A 61 12.98 1.12 2.67
N ILE A 62 12.00 0.92 1.81
CA ILE A 62 11.82 1.72 0.59
C ILE A 62 11.74 3.22 0.92
N ARG A 63 10.92 3.62 1.87
CA ARG A 63 10.79 5.04 2.25
C ARG A 63 12.08 5.61 2.83
N SER A 64 12.77 4.87 3.69
CA SER A 64 13.99 5.34 4.36
C SER A 64 15.15 5.55 3.39
N VAL A 65 15.17 4.84 2.29
CA VAL A 65 16.25 4.89 1.29
C VAL A 65 15.92 5.84 0.13
N ILE A 66 14.69 5.82 -0.37
CA ILE A 66 14.29 6.66 -1.53
C ILE A 66 14.37 8.14 -1.19
N VAL A 67 13.89 8.55 -0.02
CA VAL A 67 13.81 9.98 0.35
C VAL A 67 15.18 10.66 0.33
N PRO A 68 16.24 10.15 1.00
CA PRO A 68 17.55 10.79 0.97
C PRO A 68 18.21 10.75 -0.40
N ILE A 69 18.15 9.61 -1.13
CA ILE A 69 18.77 9.51 -2.45
C ILE A 69 18.10 10.46 -3.45
N TYR A 70 16.77 10.46 -3.51
CA TYR A 70 16.04 11.35 -4.41
C TYR A 70 16.28 12.83 -4.08
N SER A 71 16.33 13.17 -2.79
CA SER A 71 16.64 14.53 -2.33
C SER A 71 18.05 14.95 -2.75
N ASP A 72 19.05 14.07 -2.60
CA ASP A 72 20.43 14.31 -3.03
C ASP A 72 20.52 14.53 -4.56
N LEU A 73 19.85 13.70 -5.34
CA LEU A 73 19.80 13.82 -6.80
C LEU A 73 19.14 15.13 -7.26
N LEU A 74 18.06 15.56 -6.59
CA LEU A 74 17.41 16.84 -6.89
C LEU A 74 18.29 18.06 -6.56
N TYR A 75 19.14 17.94 -5.53
CA TYR A 75 20.00 19.03 -5.10
C TYR A 75 21.29 19.12 -5.93
N ASN A 76 21.92 17.98 -6.21
CA ASN A 76 23.27 17.92 -6.81
C ASN A 76 23.27 17.61 -8.32
N MET A 77 22.13 17.19 -8.90
CA MET A 77 22.00 16.80 -10.31
C MET A 77 20.78 17.45 -10.96
N THR A 78 20.43 16.98 -12.16
CA THR A 78 19.26 17.48 -12.89
C THR A 78 17.98 16.76 -12.46
N LYS A 79 16.85 17.45 -12.66
CA LYS A 79 15.53 16.85 -12.41
C LYS A 79 15.30 15.58 -13.22
N GLU A 80 15.81 15.52 -14.46
CA GLU A 80 15.69 14.37 -15.34
C GLU A 80 16.38 13.12 -14.75
N VAL A 81 17.53 13.28 -14.10
CA VAL A 81 18.25 12.20 -13.43
C VAL A 81 17.47 11.72 -12.21
N ALA A 82 16.95 12.65 -11.41
CA ALA A 82 16.14 12.33 -10.25
C ALA A 82 14.83 11.61 -10.65
N ASP A 83 14.11 12.10 -11.68
CA ASP A 83 12.92 11.46 -12.22
C ASP A 83 13.24 10.05 -12.81
N GLY A 84 14.40 9.91 -13.45
CA GLY A 84 14.91 8.62 -13.93
C GLY A 84 15.12 7.62 -12.81
N PHE A 85 15.71 8.03 -11.69
CA PHE A 85 15.88 7.18 -10.50
C PHE A 85 14.55 6.66 -9.96
N ILE A 86 13.54 7.52 -9.78
CA ILE A 86 12.20 7.09 -9.32
C ILE A 86 11.55 6.14 -10.32
N SER A 87 11.65 6.44 -11.63
CA SER A 87 11.11 5.57 -12.69
C SER A 87 11.74 4.18 -12.66
N ASN A 88 13.07 4.12 -12.57
CA ASN A 88 13.80 2.87 -12.48
C ASN A 88 13.46 2.10 -11.18
N THR A 89 13.37 2.81 -10.06
CA THR A 89 12.98 2.21 -8.77
C THR A 89 11.57 1.61 -8.83
N LEU A 90 10.59 2.34 -9.38
CA LEU A 90 9.21 1.83 -9.55
C LEU A 90 9.19 0.56 -10.41
N CYS A 91 9.93 0.53 -11.54
CA CYS A 91 9.98 -0.63 -12.42
C CYS A 91 10.71 -1.82 -11.76
N CYS A 92 11.89 -1.61 -11.18
CA CYS A 92 12.67 -2.68 -10.56
C CYS A 92 11.98 -3.27 -9.33
N VAL A 93 11.48 -2.41 -8.43
CA VAL A 93 10.73 -2.84 -7.25
C VAL A 93 9.42 -3.50 -7.67
N GLY A 94 8.72 -2.97 -8.67
CA GLY A 94 7.51 -3.59 -9.22
C GLY A 94 7.75 -5.02 -9.70
N VAL A 95 8.83 -5.27 -10.44
CA VAL A 95 9.21 -6.63 -10.91
C VAL A 95 9.51 -7.56 -9.74
N VAL A 96 10.27 -7.09 -8.75
CA VAL A 96 10.60 -7.89 -7.55
C VAL A 96 9.32 -8.23 -6.77
N ILE A 97 8.44 -7.26 -6.56
CA ILE A 97 7.18 -7.48 -5.84
C ILE A 97 6.26 -8.45 -6.60
N LEU A 98 6.17 -8.33 -7.92
CA LEU A 98 5.41 -9.30 -8.73
C LEU A 98 5.96 -10.72 -8.59
N ALA A 99 7.28 -10.90 -8.60
CA ALA A 99 7.90 -12.21 -8.38
C ALA A 99 7.57 -12.75 -6.97
N LEU A 100 7.62 -11.89 -5.93
CA LEU A 100 7.27 -12.27 -4.56
C LEU A 100 5.77 -12.61 -4.45
N ILE A 101 4.88 -11.88 -5.09
CA ILE A 101 3.43 -12.20 -5.13
C ILE A 101 3.24 -13.60 -5.72
N VAL A 102 3.89 -13.93 -6.84
CA VAL A 102 3.78 -15.27 -7.45
C VAL A 102 4.27 -16.37 -6.50
N ILE A 103 5.38 -16.15 -5.80
CA ILE A 103 5.90 -17.09 -4.80
C ILE A 103 4.89 -17.26 -3.66
N MET A 104 4.30 -16.18 -3.16
CA MET A 104 3.30 -16.23 -2.09
C MET A 104 1.98 -16.87 -2.54
N GLU A 105 1.57 -16.66 -3.80
CA GLU A 105 0.40 -17.34 -4.38
C GLU A 105 0.58 -18.87 -4.38
N LEU A 106 1.75 -19.34 -4.78
CA LEU A 106 2.08 -20.77 -4.75
C LEU A 106 2.16 -21.31 -3.32
N GLY A 107 2.63 -20.51 -2.38
CA GLY A 107 2.77 -20.85 -0.97
C GLY A 107 1.59 -20.43 -0.07
N ALA A 108 0.47 -19.96 -0.61
CA ALA A 108 -0.61 -19.34 0.17
C ALA A 108 -1.15 -20.26 1.28
N GLY A 109 -1.39 -21.55 1.01
CA GLY A 109 -1.83 -22.50 2.02
C GLY A 109 -0.81 -22.72 3.15
N PHE A 110 0.50 -22.76 2.81
CA PHE A 110 1.55 -22.84 3.82
C PHE A 110 1.58 -21.59 4.69
N LEU A 111 1.46 -20.42 4.10
CA LEU A 111 1.40 -19.14 4.83
C LEU A 111 0.20 -19.11 5.78
N THR A 112 -0.98 -19.51 5.33
CA THR A 112 -2.18 -19.58 6.18
C THR A 112 -1.96 -20.55 7.36
N THR A 113 -1.42 -21.74 7.12
CA THR A 113 -1.09 -22.70 8.20
C THR A 113 -0.08 -22.12 9.18
N PHE A 114 0.94 -21.41 8.71
CA PHE A 114 1.97 -20.84 9.56
C PHE A 114 1.45 -19.70 10.46
N PHE A 115 0.58 -18.83 9.91
CA PHE A 115 0.04 -17.67 10.65
C PHE A 115 -1.19 -18.03 11.49
N ALA A 116 -1.95 -19.05 11.13
CA ALA A 116 -3.16 -19.48 11.80
C ALA A 116 -3.24 -21.02 11.94
N PRO A 117 -2.34 -21.64 12.73
CA PRO A 117 -2.26 -23.10 12.86
C PRO A 117 -3.49 -23.73 13.56
N GLY A 118 -4.34 -22.90 14.18
CA GLY A 118 -5.55 -23.37 14.88
C GLY A 118 -6.82 -23.33 14.05
N PHE A 119 -6.76 -22.97 12.77
CA PHE A 119 -7.95 -22.98 11.92
C PHE A 119 -8.39 -24.40 11.57
N ASP A 120 -9.72 -24.63 11.58
CA ASP A 120 -10.32 -25.81 10.98
C ASP A 120 -10.17 -25.77 9.44
N ALA A 121 -10.40 -26.90 8.79
CA ALA A 121 -10.19 -27.04 7.35
C ALA A 121 -10.97 -26.00 6.53
N ALA A 122 -12.24 -25.74 6.90
CA ALA A 122 -13.09 -24.79 6.16
C ALA A 122 -12.58 -23.33 6.29
N THR A 123 -12.25 -22.90 7.50
CA THR A 123 -11.70 -21.57 7.79
C THR A 123 -10.32 -21.37 7.15
N HIS A 124 -9.49 -22.42 7.15
CA HIS A 124 -8.18 -22.42 6.48
C HIS A 124 -8.31 -22.25 4.97
N ASP A 125 -9.21 -22.99 4.31
CA ASP A 125 -9.41 -22.92 2.87
C ASP A 125 -10.00 -21.55 2.45
N LEU A 126 -10.93 -21.03 3.25
CA LEU A 126 -11.47 -19.68 3.06
C LEU A 126 -10.36 -18.62 3.19
N SER A 127 -9.57 -18.67 4.27
CA SER A 127 -8.47 -17.74 4.49
C SER A 127 -7.43 -17.80 3.38
N THR A 128 -7.08 -18.99 2.91
CA THR A 128 -6.15 -19.18 1.78
C THR A 128 -6.70 -18.54 0.49
N SER A 129 -7.99 -18.73 0.23
CA SER A 129 -8.66 -18.14 -0.95
C SER A 129 -8.71 -16.62 -0.87
N LEU A 130 -9.05 -16.06 0.30
CA LEU A 130 -9.04 -14.61 0.55
C LEU A 130 -7.64 -14.03 0.47
N LEU A 131 -6.62 -14.75 0.96
CA LEU A 131 -5.21 -14.33 0.85
C LEU A 131 -4.81 -14.19 -0.61
N ARG A 132 -5.11 -15.16 -1.46
CA ARG A 132 -4.83 -15.10 -2.90
C ARG A 132 -5.49 -13.89 -3.56
N ILE A 133 -6.73 -13.56 -3.18
CA ILE A 133 -7.40 -12.38 -3.67
C ILE A 133 -6.68 -11.10 -3.22
N THR A 134 -6.20 -11.02 -1.98
CA THR A 134 -5.60 -9.79 -1.43
C THR A 134 -4.13 -9.59 -1.83
N LEU A 135 -3.37 -10.64 -2.16
CA LEU A 135 -1.95 -10.57 -2.51
C LEU A 135 -1.60 -9.53 -3.60
N PRO A 136 -2.36 -9.38 -4.71
CA PRO A 136 -2.07 -8.38 -5.72
C PRO A 136 -2.08 -6.94 -5.20
N SER A 137 -2.80 -6.65 -4.10
CA SER A 137 -2.85 -5.30 -3.51
C SER A 137 -1.50 -4.82 -2.95
N ILE A 138 -0.57 -5.74 -2.71
CA ILE A 138 0.80 -5.42 -2.29
C ILE A 138 1.48 -4.51 -3.31
N LEU A 139 1.28 -4.78 -4.61
CA LEU A 139 1.85 -3.97 -5.67
C LEU A 139 1.37 -2.51 -5.56
N PHE A 140 0.08 -2.30 -5.28
CA PHE A 140 -0.48 -0.96 -5.10
C PHE A 140 0.12 -0.26 -3.88
N THR A 141 0.27 -0.99 -2.77
CA THR A 141 0.87 -0.47 -1.54
C THR A 141 2.30 -0.02 -1.76
N VAL A 142 3.12 -0.84 -2.42
CA VAL A 142 4.53 -0.52 -2.66
C VAL A 142 4.70 0.65 -3.62
N ILE A 143 3.91 0.72 -4.69
CA ILE A 143 3.89 1.88 -5.59
C ILE A 143 3.49 3.15 -4.83
N ASN A 144 2.45 3.08 -3.98
CA ASN A 144 2.05 4.18 -3.12
C ASN A 144 3.22 4.65 -2.24
N ASP A 145 3.97 3.74 -1.61
CA ASP A 145 5.06 4.07 -0.71
C ASP A 145 6.22 4.78 -1.41
N VAL A 146 6.58 4.36 -2.62
CA VAL A 146 7.58 5.05 -3.46
C VAL A 146 7.12 6.48 -3.77
N LEU A 147 5.88 6.64 -4.23
CA LEU A 147 5.33 7.95 -4.62
C LEU A 147 5.06 8.88 -3.42
N VAL A 148 4.69 8.31 -2.27
CA VAL A 148 4.60 9.03 -1.00
C VAL A 148 5.98 9.57 -0.59
N GLY A 149 7.03 8.75 -0.71
CA GLY A 149 8.40 9.19 -0.47
C GLY A 149 8.79 10.38 -1.36
N LEU A 150 8.51 10.28 -2.66
CA LEU A 150 8.73 11.35 -3.63
C LEU A 150 7.98 12.65 -3.25
N LEU A 151 6.69 12.56 -2.93
CA LEU A 151 5.89 13.73 -2.55
C LEU A 151 6.36 14.38 -1.25
N ASN A 152 6.88 13.60 -0.31
CA ASN A 152 7.45 14.10 0.94
C ASN A 152 8.71 14.94 0.68
N VAL A 153 9.59 14.54 -0.25
CA VAL A 153 10.74 15.35 -0.67
C VAL A 153 10.29 16.69 -1.26
N HIS A 154 9.20 16.69 -2.03
CA HIS A 154 8.59 17.92 -2.56
C HIS A 154 7.75 18.69 -1.53
N LYS A 155 7.79 18.31 -0.23
CA LYS A 155 7.05 18.96 0.87
C LYS A 155 5.52 18.96 0.65
N ARG A 156 5.01 18.01 -0.13
CA ARG A 156 3.57 17.80 -0.37
C ARG A 156 3.01 16.75 0.58
N PHE A 157 2.89 17.07 1.87
CA PHE A 157 2.49 16.12 2.92
C PHE A 157 0.99 15.81 2.94
N ILE A 158 0.15 16.70 2.41
CA ILE A 158 -1.32 16.55 2.44
C ILE A 158 -1.77 15.35 1.59
N ALA A 159 -1.26 15.24 0.36
CA ALA A 159 -1.67 14.17 -0.54
C ALA A 159 -1.35 12.76 -0.02
N PRO A 160 -0.14 12.47 0.51
CA PRO A 160 0.15 11.22 1.19
C PRO A 160 -0.83 10.86 2.31
N SER A 161 -1.27 11.84 3.08
CA SER A 161 -2.20 11.61 4.20
C SER A 161 -3.60 11.14 3.75
N CYS A 162 -3.99 11.41 2.51
CA CYS A 162 -5.27 11.00 1.96
C CYS A 162 -5.29 9.55 1.44
N VAL A 163 -4.14 8.89 1.30
CA VAL A 163 -4.04 7.51 0.76
C VAL A 163 -4.89 6.52 1.55
N VAL A 164 -4.81 6.58 2.89
CA VAL A 164 -5.58 5.71 3.80
C VAL A 164 -7.09 5.92 3.64
N PHE A 165 -7.51 7.15 3.36
CA PHE A 165 -8.91 7.49 3.14
C PHE A 165 -9.48 6.77 1.90
N PHE A 166 -8.77 6.83 0.77
CA PHE A 166 -9.20 6.16 -0.47
C PHE A 166 -9.23 4.63 -0.31
N LEU A 167 -8.26 4.05 0.39
CA LEU A 167 -8.25 2.63 0.69
C LEU A 167 -9.49 2.21 1.49
N ASN A 168 -9.80 2.90 2.57
CA ASN A 168 -10.95 2.57 3.41
C ASN A 168 -12.29 2.82 2.71
N ILE A 169 -12.41 3.89 1.91
CA ILE A 169 -13.64 4.14 1.13
C ILE A 169 -13.87 3.00 0.14
N GLY A 170 -12.86 2.57 -0.59
CA GLY A 170 -13.00 1.45 -1.52
C GLY A 170 -13.49 0.20 -0.80
N LEU A 171 -12.93 -0.12 0.37
CA LEU A 171 -13.36 -1.22 1.23
C LEU A 171 -14.83 -1.08 1.67
N ILE A 172 -15.20 0.07 2.22
CA ILE A 172 -16.55 0.34 2.70
C ILE A 172 -17.57 0.16 1.57
N LEU A 173 -17.34 0.81 0.42
CA LEU A 173 -18.25 0.74 -0.71
C LEU A 173 -18.41 -0.70 -1.20
N THR A 174 -17.31 -1.44 -1.32
CA THR A 174 -17.37 -2.82 -1.80
C THR A 174 -18.14 -3.73 -0.82
N ILE A 175 -17.91 -3.60 0.47
CA ILE A 175 -18.66 -4.38 1.47
C ILE A 175 -20.14 -4.00 1.43
N VAL A 176 -20.48 -2.71 1.48
CA VAL A 176 -21.88 -2.26 1.51
C VAL A 176 -22.67 -2.74 0.28
N PHE A 177 -22.09 -2.68 -0.92
CA PHE A 177 -22.78 -3.05 -2.15
C PHE A 177 -22.70 -4.52 -2.53
N LEU A 178 -21.64 -5.24 -2.11
CA LEU A 178 -21.39 -6.60 -2.59
C LEU A 178 -21.48 -7.70 -1.50
N HIS A 179 -21.62 -7.34 -0.20
CA HIS A 179 -21.68 -8.35 0.86
C HIS A 179 -22.82 -9.36 0.66
N SER A 180 -23.97 -8.94 0.13
CA SER A 180 -25.12 -9.83 -0.09
C SER A 180 -24.90 -10.89 -1.16
N GLN A 181 -23.97 -10.66 -2.10
CA GLN A 181 -23.66 -11.57 -3.20
C GLN A 181 -22.40 -12.40 -2.93
N PHE A 182 -21.40 -11.80 -2.31
CA PHE A 182 -20.05 -12.39 -2.15
C PHE A 182 -19.68 -12.67 -0.68
N GLY A 183 -20.55 -12.35 0.28
CA GLY A 183 -20.20 -12.54 1.69
C GLY A 183 -18.92 -11.81 2.06
N ILE A 184 -18.06 -12.45 2.86
CA ILE A 184 -16.78 -11.89 3.33
C ILE A 184 -15.77 -11.66 2.20
N VAL A 185 -15.91 -12.33 1.05
CA VAL A 185 -15.07 -12.10 -0.15
C VAL A 185 -15.17 -10.65 -0.63
N ALA A 186 -16.32 -9.98 -0.40
CA ALA A 186 -16.47 -8.56 -0.69
C ALA A 186 -15.43 -7.69 0.04
N GLY A 187 -15.00 -8.09 1.24
CA GLY A 187 -13.92 -7.42 1.97
C GLY A 187 -12.57 -7.55 1.26
N ALA A 188 -12.23 -8.75 0.79
CA ALA A 188 -10.98 -8.99 0.05
C ALA A 188 -10.96 -8.23 -1.30
N LEU A 189 -12.08 -8.23 -2.03
CA LEU A 189 -12.24 -7.42 -3.25
C LEU A 189 -12.13 -5.93 -2.95
N GLY A 190 -12.73 -5.48 -1.83
CA GLY A 190 -12.64 -4.10 -1.36
C GLY A 190 -11.21 -3.66 -1.05
N TYR A 191 -10.40 -4.57 -0.55
CA TYR A 191 -8.98 -4.29 -0.28
C TYR A 191 -8.21 -4.02 -1.59
N ILE A 192 -8.47 -4.80 -2.66
CA ILE A 192 -7.89 -4.55 -3.99
C ILE A 192 -8.41 -3.24 -4.58
N ILE A 193 -9.72 -3.03 -4.57
CA ILE A 193 -10.36 -1.84 -5.16
C ILE A 193 -9.87 -0.59 -4.42
N GLY A 194 -9.87 -0.61 -3.09
CA GLY A 194 -9.36 0.50 -2.29
C GLY A 194 -7.87 0.77 -2.51
N GLY A 195 -7.06 -0.29 -2.61
CA GLY A 195 -5.65 -0.19 -2.97
C GLY A 195 -5.44 0.44 -4.35
N GLY A 196 -6.20 0.00 -5.34
CA GLY A 196 -6.20 0.56 -6.70
C GLY A 196 -6.62 2.03 -6.74
N LEU A 197 -7.70 2.40 -6.03
CA LEU A 197 -8.14 3.79 -5.91
C LEU A 197 -7.08 4.68 -5.27
N SER A 198 -6.46 4.22 -4.18
CA SER A 198 -5.40 4.96 -3.51
C SER A 198 -4.17 5.14 -4.40
N MET A 199 -3.79 4.10 -5.15
CA MET A 199 -2.69 4.18 -6.12
C MET A 199 -3.02 5.15 -7.27
N PHE A 200 -4.20 5.09 -7.83
CA PHE A 200 -4.64 6.00 -8.89
C PHE A 200 -4.63 7.46 -8.42
N TYR A 201 -5.12 7.71 -7.21
CA TYR A 201 -5.07 9.03 -6.60
C TYR A 201 -3.63 9.55 -6.47
N ILE A 202 -2.70 8.76 -5.89
CA ILE A 202 -1.33 9.22 -5.68
C ILE A 202 -0.57 9.39 -7.00
N LEU A 203 -0.86 8.57 -8.02
CA LEU A 203 -0.30 8.72 -9.37
C LEU A 203 -0.70 10.06 -10.00
N ILE A 204 -1.99 10.44 -9.92
CA ILE A 204 -2.47 11.74 -10.43
C ILE A 204 -1.74 12.89 -9.74
N ILE A 205 -1.61 12.86 -8.42
CA ILE A 205 -0.95 13.95 -7.69
C ILE A 205 0.55 14.00 -7.96
N SER A 206 1.20 12.84 -8.09
CA SER A 206 2.65 12.77 -8.37
C SER A 206 3.00 13.20 -9.79
N SER A 207 2.10 13.05 -10.77
CA SER A 207 2.30 13.50 -12.15
C SER A 207 2.55 15.02 -12.26
N GLY A 208 2.10 15.80 -11.28
CA GLY A 208 2.36 17.25 -11.20
C GLY A 208 3.78 17.62 -10.76
N VAL A 209 4.59 16.67 -10.29
CA VAL A 209 5.99 16.92 -9.85
C VAL A 209 7.00 16.00 -10.50
N TYR A 210 6.58 14.89 -11.04
CA TYR A 210 7.38 13.80 -11.54
C TYR A 210 6.87 13.35 -12.91
N ARG A 211 7.78 13.02 -13.83
CA ARG A 211 7.45 12.45 -15.14
C ARG A 211 7.96 11.03 -15.24
N PHE A 212 7.03 10.08 -15.28
CA PHE A 212 7.37 8.67 -15.44
C PHE A 212 8.01 8.43 -16.81
N ARG A 213 9.10 7.66 -16.82
CA ARG A 213 9.74 7.12 -18.02
C ARG A 213 10.02 5.65 -17.76
N PHE A 214 9.55 4.77 -18.63
CA PHE A 214 9.84 3.34 -18.45
C PHE A 214 11.35 3.11 -18.48
N MET A 215 11.91 2.70 -17.37
CA MET A 215 13.33 2.38 -17.21
C MET A 215 13.43 1.14 -16.31
N LEU A 216 14.12 0.09 -16.81
CA LEU A 216 14.34 -1.13 -16.05
C LEU A 216 15.83 -1.47 -16.09
N SER A 217 16.57 -1.03 -15.09
CA SER A 217 18.00 -1.27 -14.97
C SER A 217 18.38 -1.63 -13.52
N PHE A 218 18.54 -2.92 -13.26
CA PHE A 218 19.08 -3.42 -11.99
C PHE A 218 20.59 -3.10 -11.80
N LYS A 219 21.26 -2.64 -12.86
CA LYS A 219 22.69 -2.28 -12.83
C LYS A 219 22.92 -0.79 -12.53
N ASP A 220 21.86 0.01 -12.46
CA ASP A 220 21.94 1.42 -12.14
C ASP A 220 22.63 1.66 -10.78
N GLU A 221 23.60 2.60 -10.75
CA GLU A 221 24.40 2.86 -9.54
C GLU A 221 23.56 3.39 -8.38
N PHE A 222 22.57 4.20 -8.67
CA PHE A 222 21.68 4.76 -7.64
C PHE A 222 20.74 3.70 -7.10
N PHE A 223 20.24 2.79 -7.95
CA PHE A 223 19.45 1.65 -7.53
C PHE A 223 20.28 0.66 -6.69
N LYS A 224 21.54 0.42 -7.04
CA LYS A 224 22.45 -0.39 -6.20
C LYS A 224 22.72 0.23 -4.84
N ARG A 225 22.76 1.55 -4.72
CA ARG A 225 22.85 2.23 -3.41
C ARG A 225 21.61 1.94 -2.56
N THR A 226 20.42 1.88 -3.18
CA THR A 226 19.16 1.51 -2.51
C THR A 226 19.20 0.10 -1.91
N LEU A 227 19.87 -0.85 -2.57
CA LEU A 227 19.98 -2.23 -2.10
C LEU A 227 21.06 -2.46 -1.03
N LYS A 228 21.99 -1.50 -0.84
CA LYS A 228 23.11 -1.61 0.11
C LYS A 228 22.86 -0.93 1.46
N GLN A 229 21.81 -0.14 1.58
CA GLN A 229 21.35 0.54 2.80
C GLN A 229 20.19 -0.21 3.43
#